data_0bf864bb9cd87e4b19b3e0a7541d841b
#
_entry.id   0bf864bb9cd87e4b19b3e0a7541d841b
#
_cell.length_a   1.000
_cell.length_b   1.000
_cell.length_c   1.000
_cell.angle_alpha   90.00
_cell.angle_beta   90.00
_cell.angle_gamma   90.00
#
_symmetry.space_group_name_H-M   'P 1'
#
loop_
_entity.id
_entity.type
_entity.pdbx_description
1 polymer ?
#
loop_
_entity_poly.entity_id
_entity_poly.type
_entity_poly.pdbx_seq_one_letter_code
_entity_poly.pdbx_strand_id
1 'polypeptide(L)'
;MNYQDLAVHTFTTKPWSIDECIEGYARRGIGGISIWRETVEGEDLCSVARQVRDAGLRGISYVRGGFFTGKTERERKDALEENRQLIREAEILGLPSLVLVCGATVGQSPRENYEQIRDAIGTLADEAASHGVRLLIEPLHPVYAGDRSAISSLRVANDLCEEVNHHNVGIALDVYHVWWELDLAKQIQRCAKNGWLDAYHICDFKPDQSHLLLDRGIMGEGCCDLLGIDGMMREVGFEGFREVEIFSSKWWECDQGEFLDEILYAYDKVYQLL
;
A
#
# COMPACT_ATOMS: atom_id res chain seq x y z
N MET A 1 3.34 11.38 -22.93
CA MET A 1 2.52 11.69 -21.76
C MET A 1 3.42 11.74 -20.54
N ASN A 2 3.05 12.41 -19.48
CA ASN A 2 3.90 12.55 -18.29
C ASN A 2 3.24 11.82 -17.13
N TYR A 3 3.88 10.79 -16.58
CA TYR A 3 3.40 9.97 -15.48
C TYR A 3 4.20 10.23 -14.20
N GLN A 4 4.63 11.47 -13.99
CA GLN A 4 5.49 11.84 -12.86
C GLN A 4 4.77 11.81 -11.50
N ASP A 5 3.44 11.79 -11.48
CA ASP A 5 2.58 11.62 -10.32
C ASP A 5 2.03 10.19 -10.16
N LEU A 6 2.50 9.27 -11.04
CA LEU A 6 2.15 7.85 -11.01
C LEU A 6 3.31 7.04 -10.43
N ALA A 7 3.00 6.12 -9.52
CA ALA A 7 3.91 5.10 -9.05
C ALA A 7 3.31 3.70 -9.33
N VAL A 8 4.17 2.70 -9.38
CA VAL A 8 3.73 1.31 -9.55
C VAL A 8 4.38 0.44 -8.48
N HIS A 9 3.57 -0.39 -7.85
CA HIS A 9 4.04 -1.43 -6.93
C HIS A 9 4.72 -2.55 -7.72
N THR A 10 5.91 -2.97 -7.31
CA THR A 10 6.66 -4.03 -8.01
C THR A 10 5.89 -5.35 -8.07
N PHE A 11 4.99 -5.60 -7.11
CA PHE A 11 4.12 -6.78 -7.13
C PHE A 11 3.01 -6.73 -8.20
N THR A 12 2.74 -5.57 -8.79
CA THR A 12 1.86 -5.44 -9.97
C THR A 12 2.47 -6.19 -11.15
N THR A 13 3.76 -5.96 -11.42
CA THR A 13 4.54 -6.69 -12.44
C THR A 13 5.36 -7.82 -11.81
N LYS A 14 4.74 -8.62 -10.96
CA LYS A 14 5.36 -9.65 -10.11
C LYS A 14 6.37 -10.59 -10.82
N PRO A 15 6.18 -10.99 -12.09
CA PRO A 15 7.15 -11.81 -12.80
C PRO A 15 8.48 -11.11 -13.09
N TRP A 16 8.53 -9.79 -13.05
CA TRP A 16 9.75 -9.03 -13.26
C TRP A 16 10.67 -9.02 -12.02
N SER A 17 11.98 -9.11 -12.26
CA SER A 17 13.00 -8.77 -11.28
C SER A 17 12.95 -7.29 -10.92
N ILE A 18 13.64 -6.89 -9.83
CA ILE A 18 13.71 -5.48 -9.46
C ILE A 18 14.36 -4.62 -10.56
N ASP A 19 15.38 -5.13 -11.25
CA ASP A 19 16.03 -4.44 -12.37
C ASP A 19 15.06 -4.20 -13.54
N GLU A 20 14.26 -5.22 -13.91
CA GLU A 20 13.23 -5.11 -14.94
C GLU A 20 12.12 -4.13 -14.56
N CYS A 21 11.70 -4.10 -13.28
CA CYS A 21 10.75 -3.11 -12.77
C CYS A 21 11.30 -1.69 -12.92
N ILE A 22 12.52 -1.44 -12.43
CA ILE A 22 13.17 -0.13 -12.48
C ILE A 22 13.29 0.34 -13.94
N GLU A 23 13.84 -0.50 -14.84
CA GLU A 23 14.00 -0.16 -16.25
C GLU A 23 12.65 0.05 -16.94
N GLY A 24 11.68 -0.85 -16.71
CA GLY A 24 10.36 -0.82 -17.34
C GLY A 24 9.55 0.42 -16.96
N TYR A 25 9.60 0.82 -15.69
CA TYR A 25 8.89 2.00 -15.19
C TYR A 25 9.56 3.30 -15.66
N ALA A 26 10.89 3.41 -15.52
CA ALA A 26 11.63 4.60 -15.96
C ALA A 26 11.50 4.85 -17.47
N ARG A 27 11.57 3.79 -18.30
CA ARG A 27 11.42 3.89 -19.76
C ARG A 27 10.07 4.46 -20.17
N ARG A 28 9.02 4.26 -19.38
CA ARG A 28 7.67 4.76 -19.62
C ARG A 28 7.38 6.12 -18.99
N GLY A 29 8.36 6.72 -18.32
CA GLY A 29 8.21 8.04 -17.69
C GLY A 29 7.37 8.02 -16.42
N ILE A 30 7.21 6.85 -15.77
CA ILE A 30 6.59 6.70 -14.45
C ILE A 30 7.49 7.37 -13.42
N GLY A 31 6.93 8.14 -12.49
CA GLY A 31 7.68 8.95 -11.53
C GLY A 31 8.10 8.21 -10.27
N GLY A 32 7.38 7.15 -9.86
CA GLY A 32 7.60 6.48 -8.59
C GLY A 32 7.56 4.96 -8.63
N ILE A 33 8.13 4.35 -7.61
CA ILE A 33 8.16 2.90 -7.40
C ILE A 33 7.89 2.57 -5.93
N SER A 34 6.94 1.67 -5.67
CA SER A 34 6.68 1.08 -4.37
C SER A 34 7.19 -0.35 -4.37
N ILE A 35 8.13 -0.66 -3.48
CA ILE A 35 8.91 -1.90 -3.54
C ILE A 35 8.30 -2.95 -2.59
N TRP A 36 7.94 -4.10 -3.12
CA TRP A 36 7.55 -5.26 -2.33
C TRP A 36 8.79 -6.05 -1.90
N ARG A 37 8.82 -6.48 -0.63
CA ARG A 37 9.95 -7.21 -0.04
C ARG A 37 10.36 -8.45 -0.83
N GLU A 38 9.38 -9.14 -1.39
CA GLU A 38 9.59 -10.36 -2.18
C GLU A 38 10.37 -10.08 -3.47
N THR A 39 10.27 -8.86 -4.02
CA THR A 39 10.98 -8.47 -5.25
C THR A 39 12.47 -8.20 -5.00
N VAL A 40 12.86 -7.94 -3.77
CA VAL A 40 14.25 -7.63 -3.37
C VAL A 40 14.86 -8.67 -2.43
N GLU A 41 14.19 -9.82 -2.29
CA GLU A 41 14.70 -10.91 -1.45
C GLU A 41 16.02 -11.45 -2.03
N GLY A 42 17.08 -11.38 -1.22
CA GLY A 42 18.43 -11.81 -1.63
C GLY A 42 19.24 -10.77 -2.40
N GLU A 43 18.69 -9.59 -2.69
CA GLU A 43 19.37 -8.50 -3.39
C GLU A 43 20.22 -7.64 -2.44
N ASP A 44 21.22 -6.96 -2.98
CA ASP A 44 21.93 -5.88 -2.28
C ASP A 44 21.05 -4.61 -2.26
N LEU A 45 20.37 -4.37 -1.14
CA LEU A 45 19.46 -3.24 -0.97
C LEU A 45 20.12 -1.88 -1.23
N CYS A 46 21.41 -1.72 -0.89
CA CYS A 46 22.15 -0.48 -1.20
C CYS A 46 22.33 -0.30 -2.72
N SER A 47 22.50 -1.39 -3.45
CA SER A 47 22.57 -1.36 -4.92
C SER A 47 21.21 -1.02 -5.51
N VAL A 48 20.14 -1.66 -5.06
CA VAL A 48 18.76 -1.36 -5.48
C VAL A 48 18.42 0.12 -5.26
N ALA A 49 18.71 0.65 -4.08
CA ALA A 49 18.48 2.06 -3.75
C ALA A 49 19.21 3.03 -4.72
N ARG A 50 20.44 2.69 -5.15
CA ARG A 50 21.17 3.47 -6.16
C ARG A 50 20.53 3.37 -7.53
N GLN A 51 20.18 2.16 -7.98
CA GLN A 51 19.55 1.93 -9.27
C GLN A 51 18.23 2.71 -9.41
N VAL A 52 17.38 2.70 -8.38
CA VAL A 52 16.12 3.47 -8.36
C VAL A 52 16.39 4.96 -8.56
N ARG A 53 17.36 5.53 -7.81
CA ARG A 53 17.74 6.96 -7.96
C ARG A 53 18.35 7.27 -9.32
N ASP A 54 19.25 6.42 -9.79
CA ASP A 54 19.98 6.62 -11.06
C ASP A 54 19.02 6.53 -12.26
N ALA A 55 17.95 5.73 -12.15
CA ALA A 55 16.86 5.65 -13.12
C ALA A 55 15.89 6.86 -13.08
N GLY A 56 16.06 7.77 -12.11
CA GLY A 56 15.18 8.94 -11.93
C GLY A 56 13.83 8.62 -11.30
N LEU A 57 13.65 7.42 -10.72
CA LEU A 57 12.45 7.04 -10.00
C LEU A 57 12.50 7.54 -8.55
N ARG A 58 11.34 7.93 -8.02
CA ARG A 58 11.17 8.20 -6.60
C ARG A 58 10.73 6.91 -5.88
N GLY A 59 11.49 6.47 -4.89
CA GLY A 59 11.05 5.42 -3.97
C GLY A 59 9.92 5.93 -3.08
N ILE A 60 8.80 5.22 -3.00
CA ILE A 60 7.59 5.66 -2.31
C ILE A 60 7.37 4.88 -1.02
N SER A 61 7.20 3.57 -1.10
CA SER A 61 6.90 2.75 0.06
C SER A 61 7.59 1.38 0.00
N TYR A 62 7.86 0.81 1.16
CA TYR A 62 8.20 -0.60 1.32
C TYR A 62 6.95 -1.39 1.69
N VAL A 63 6.71 -2.50 1.05
CA VAL A 63 5.50 -3.31 1.21
C VAL A 63 5.92 -4.76 1.42
N ARG A 64 5.46 -5.45 2.37
CA ARG A 64 4.53 -5.11 3.44
C ARG A 64 5.06 -5.54 4.80
N GLY A 65 4.85 -4.70 5.79
CA GLY A 65 4.98 -5.06 7.20
C GLY A 65 3.63 -5.48 7.81
N GLY A 66 3.59 -5.53 9.12
CA GLY A 66 2.38 -5.82 9.89
C GLY A 66 2.34 -7.23 10.46
N PHE A 67 1.17 -7.90 10.34
CA PHE A 67 0.87 -9.22 10.91
C PHE A 67 1.15 -9.33 12.42
N PHE A 68 0.76 -8.29 13.14
CA PHE A 68 1.09 -8.09 14.57
C PHE A 68 0.34 -9.02 15.51
N THR A 69 -0.74 -9.67 15.05
CA THR A 69 -1.60 -10.48 15.89
C THR A 69 -1.07 -11.89 16.08
N GLY A 70 -1.23 -12.44 17.27
CA GLY A 70 -0.79 -13.81 17.59
C GLY A 70 -1.40 -14.31 18.87
N LYS A 71 -1.63 -15.65 18.98
CA LYS A 71 -2.17 -16.30 20.18
C LYS A 71 -1.20 -16.29 21.34
N THR A 72 0.09 -16.30 21.05
CA THR A 72 1.13 -16.35 22.05
C THR A 72 1.96 -15.05 22.07
N GLU A 73 2.53 -14.74 23.23
CA GLU A 73 3.46 -13.62 23.37
C GLU A 73 4.68 -13.76 22.44
N ARG A 74 5.12 -15.00 22.21
CA ARG A 74 6.24 -15.28 21.31
C ARG A 74 5.91 -14.88 19.87
N GLU A 75 4.76 -15.30 19.34
CA GLU A 75 4.33 -14.92 17.99
C GLU A 75 4.30 -13.41 17.79
N ARG A 76 3.76 -12.67 18.78
CA ARG A 76 3.72 -11.21 18.73
C ARG A 76 5.11 -10.56 18.82
N LYS A 77 6.05 -11.13 19.61
CA LYS A 77 7.44 -10.66 19.67
C LYS A 77 8.19 -10.93 18.36
N ASP A 78 7.99 -12.10 17.77
CA ASP A 78 8.60 -12.46 16.49
C ASP A 78 8.10 -11.50 15.39
N ALA A 79 6.79 -11.17 15.37
CA ALA A 79 6.23 -10.17 14.46
C ALA A 79 6.83 -8.76 14.65
N LEU A 80 7.03 -8.32 15.91
CA LEU A 80 7.68 -7.03 16.18
C LEU A 80 9.12 -7.01 15.65
N GLU A 81 9.88 -8.09 15.85
CA GLU A 81 11.27 -8.15 15.37
C GLU A 81 11.36 -8.21 13.85
N GLU A 82 10.45 -8.92 13.19
CA GLU A 82 10.34 -8.89 11.73
C GLU A 82 10.07 -7.47 11.22
N ASN A 83 9.13 -6.74 11.83
CA ASN A 83 8.83 -5.36 11.42
C ASN A 83 9.99 -4.38 11.69
N ARG A 84 10.78 -4.58 12.76
CA ARG A 84 12.03 -3.83 12.95
C ARG A 84 13.02 -4.05 11.82
N GLN A 85 13.13 -5.30 11.36
CA GLN A 85 13.97 -5.60 10.20
C GLN A 85 13.48 -4.89 8.95
N LEU A 86 12.16 -4.90 8.69
CA LEU A 86 11.57 -4.20 7.53
C LEU A 86 11.76 -2.67 7.60
N ILE A 87 11.72 -2.08 8.79
CA ILE A 87 12.02 -0.65 8.98
C ILE A 87 13.48 -0.35 8.58
N ARG A 88 14.44 -1.17 9.02
CA ARG A 88 15.85 -1.02 8.62
C ARG A 88 16.07 -1.21 7.12
N GLU A 89 15.38 -2.18 6.52
CA GLU A 89 15.43 -2.41 5.06
C GLU A 89 14.85 -1.22 4.28
N ALA A 90 13.73 -0.66 4.73
CA ALA A 90 13.13 0.54 4.14
C ALA A 90 14.11 1.74 4.21
N GLU A 91 14.79 1.94 5.34
CA GLU A 91 15.83 2.97 5.48
C GLU A 91 16.97 2.76 4.47
N ILE A 92 17.51 1.54 4.34
CA ILE A 92 18.60 1.22 3.39
C ILE A 92 18.15 1.48 1.95
N LEU A 93 16.92 1.11 1.60
CA LEU A 93 16.32 1.37 0.29
C LEU A 93 16.02 2.85 0.06
N GLY A 94 16.02 3.69 1.11
CA GLY A 94 15.65 5.09 1.05
C GLY A 94 14.16 5.31 0.83
N LEU A 95 13.33 4.37 1.29
CA LEU A 95 11.87 4.42 1.20
C LEU A 95 11.29 5.09 2.45
N PRO A 96 10.50 6.17 2.30
CA PRO A 96 10.04 6.97 3.45
C PRO A 96 8.92 6.33 4.25
N SER A 97 8.34 5.21 3.79
CA SER A 97 7.22 4.58 4.46
C SER A 97 7.23 3.05 4.36
N LEU A 98 6.61 2.41 5.36
CA LEU A 98 6.32 0.98 5.42
C LEU A 98 4.81 0.77 5.52
N VAL A 99 4.23 0.14 4.50
CA VAL A 99 2.79 -0.19 4.47
C VAL A 99 2.52 -1.44 5.31
N LEU A 100 1.50 -1.38 6.16
CA LEU A 100 1.18 -2.38 7.17
C LEU A 100 -0.13 -3.11 6.87
N VAL A 101 -0.04 -4.38 6.53
CA VAL A 101 -1.15 -5.33 6.60
C VAL A 101 -1.23 -5.86 8.03
N CYS A 102 -2.12 -5.32 8.84
CA CYS A 102 -2.00 -5.36 10.30
C CYS A 102 -2.15 -6.74 10.96
N GLY A 103 -2.78 -7.70 10.29
CA GLY A 103 -2.99 -9.05 10.81
C GLY A 103 -4.38 -9.29 11.40
N ALA A 104 -4.80 -10.56 11.35
CA ALA A 104 -5.96 -11.08 12.07
C ALA A 104 -5.70 -12.54 12.43
N THR A 105 -5.85 -12.89 13.70
CA THR A 105 -5.61 -14.25 14.17
C THR A 105 -6.92 -14.98 14.35
N VAL A 106 -7.10 -16.09 13.63
CA VAL A 106 -8.29 -16.94 13.73
C VAL A 106 -8.51 -17.43 15.15
N GLY A 107 -9.70 -17.23 15.66
CA GLY A 107 -10.09 -17.65 17.01
C GLY A 107 -9.85 -16.61 18.12
N GLN A 108 -9.28 -15.45 17.78
CA GLN A 108 -9.29 -14.26 18.63
C GLN A 108 -10.49 -13.37 18.27
N SER A 109 -11.00 -12.63 19.25
CA SER A 109 -12.04 -11.63 18.99
C SER A 109 -11.49 -10.47 18.14
N PRO A 110 -12.35 -9.77 17.38
CA PRO A 110 -11.92 -8.55 16.67
C PRO A 110 -11.27 -7.52 17.60
N ARG A 111 -11.75 -7.39 18.84
CA ARG A 111 -11.20 -6.46 19.83
C ARG A 111 -9.80 -6.85 20.27
N GLU A 112 -9.53 -8.14 20.54
CA GLU A 112 -8.19 -8.61 20.89
C GLU A 112 -7.20 -8.39 19.75
N ASN A 113 -7.59 -8.70 18.51
CA ASN A 113 -6.75 -8.42 17.34
C ASN A 113 -6.43 -6.91 17.23
N TYR A 114 -7.44 -6.05 17.36
CA TYR A 114 -7.28 -4.60 17.30
C TYR A 114 -6.32 -4.07 18.37
N GLU A 115 -6.46 -4.51 19.63
CA GLU A 115 -5.60 -4.09 20.74
C GLU A 115 -4.14 -4.52 20.53
N GLN A 116 -3.92 -5.74 20.02
CA GLN A 116 -2.57 -6.21 19.69
C GLN A 116 -1.93 -5.38 18.57
N ILE A 117 -2.69 -5.00 17.54
CA ILE A 117 -2.25 -4.13 16.45
C ILE A 117 -1.88 -2.75 16.98
N ARG A 118 -2.76 -2.12 17.78
CA ARG A 118 -2.52 -0.81 18.39
C ARG A 118 -1.23 -0.79 19.20
N ASP A 119 -1.07 -1.77 20.08
CA ASP A 119 0.08 -1.85 20.99
C ASP A 119 1.39 -2.11 20.22
N ALA A 120 1.34 -2.91 19.16
CA ALA A 120 2.49 -3.17 18.30
C ALA A 120 2.92 -1.93 17.50
N ILE A 121 1.98 -1.22 16.87
CA ILE A 121 2.27 0.02 16.13
C ILE A 121 2.82 1.08 17.09
N GLY A 122 2.21 1.27 18.26
CA GLY A 122 2.69 2.19 19.28
C GLY A 122 4.12 1.85 19.76
N THR A 123 4.46 0.55 19.86
CA THR A 123 5.79 0.10 20.23
C THR A 123 6.85 0.41 19.15
N LEU A 124 6.49 0.38 17.87
CA LEU A 124 7.42 0.57 16.76
C LEU A 124 7.54 2.03 16.28
N ALA A 125 6.58 2.89 16.65
CA ALA A 125 6.45 4.21 16.04
C ALA A 125 7.66 5.12 16.26
N ASP A 126 8.22 5.17 17.47
CA ASP A 126 9.43 5.96 17.77
C ASP A 126 10.68 5.40 17.06
N GLU A 127 10.84 4.08 17.04
CA GLU A 127 11.94 3.42 16.34
C GLU A 127 11.86 3.69 14.84
N ALA A 128 10.70 3.51 14.21
CA ALA A 128 10.49 3.80 12.81
C ALA A 128 10.76 5.29 12.48
N ALA A 129 10.33 6.21 13.35
CA ALA A 129 10.64 7.63 13.21
C ALA A 129 12.15 7.91 13.22
N SER A 130 12.92 7.21 14.08
CA SER A 130 14.38 7.38 14.17
C SER A 130 15.11 6.92 12.89
N HIS A 131 14.51 5.99 12.14
CA HIS A 131 14.97 5.53 10.82
C HIS A 131 14.41 6.36 9.65
N GLY A 132 13.59 7.38 9.91
CA GLY A 132 12.94 8.19 8.88
C GLY A 132 11.87 7.43 8.08
N VAL A 133 11.33 6.36 8.63
CA VAL A 133 10.32 5.49 8.01
C VAL A 133 8.98 5.68 8.71
N ARG A 134 7.96 6.14 7.97
CA ARG A 134 6.60 6.30 8.49
C ARG A 134 5.81 5.00 8.38
N LEU A 135 5.05 4.66 9.41
CA LEU A 135 4.22 3.46 9.45
C LEU A 135 2.82 3.77 8.88
N LEU A 136 2.45 3.13 7.78
CA LEU A 136 1.17 3.37 7.11
C LEU A 136 0.22 2.19 7.30
N ILE A 137 -0.84 2.40 8.06
CA ILE A 137 -1.91 1.41 8.25
C ILE A 137 -2.71 1.31 6.95
N GLU A 138 -2.80 0.12 6.39
CA GLU A 138 -3.68 -0.16 5.27
C GLU A 138 -4.96 -0.84 5.77
N PRO A 139 -6.12 -0.15 5.74
CA PRO A 139 -7.39 -0.80 6.00
C PRO A 139 -7.74 -1.76 4.86
N LEU A 140 -7.98 -3.02 5.16
CA LEU A 140 -8.35 -4.01 4.14
C LEU A 140 -9.88 -4.17 4.04
N HIS A 141 -10.35 -4.60 2.87
CA HIS A 141 -11.77 -4.94 2.68
C HIS A 141 -12.22 -5.96 3.73
N PRO A 142 -13.45 -5.87 4.28
CA PRO A 142 -13.95 -6.77 5.34
C PRO A 142 -13.86 -8.26 5.03
N VAL A 143 -13.79 -8.63 3.76
CA VAL A 143 -13.57 -10.03 3.34
C VAL A 143 -12.28 -10.64 3.91
N TYR A 144 -11.31 -9.80 4.26
CA TYR A 144 -10.01 -10.18 4.81
C TYR A 144 -9.93 -10.09 6.34
N ALA A 145 -11.04 -9.76 7.01
CA ALA A 145 -11.05 -9.57 8.47
C ALA A 145 -10.74 -10.84 9.26
N GLY A 146 -10.83 -12.01 8.64
CA GLY A 146 -10.60 -13.29 9.30
C GLY A 146 -9.14 -13.79 9.26
N ASP A 147 -8.31 -13.29 8.35
CA ASP A 147 -6.99 -13.87 8.11
C ASP A 147 -5.87 -12.86 7.80
N ARG A 148 -6.22 -11.63 7.38
CA ARG A 148 -5.21 -10.65 6.95
C ARG A 148 -5.16 -9.39 7.78
N SER A 149 -6.32 -8.78 8.09
CA SER A 149 -6.34 -7.55 8.88
C SER A 149 -7.66 -7.35 9.62
N ALA A 150 -7.57 -7.13 10.91
CA ALA A 150 -8.72 -6.71 11.73
C ALA A 150 -9.07 -5.22 11.50
N ILE A 151 -8.22 -4.47 10.80
CA ILE A 151 -8.50 -3.09 10.40
C ILE A 151 -9.21 -3.13 9.05
N SER A 152 -10.54 -3.08 9.08
CA SER A 152 -11.38 -3.42 7.92
C SER A 152 -12.21 -2.26 7.36
N SER A 153 -11.84 -1.02 7.67
CA SER A 153 -12.42 0.20 7.10
C SER A 153 -11.52 1.40 7.36
N LEU A 154 -11.65 2.45 6.54
CA LEU A 154 -10.93 3.70 6.75
C LEU A 154 -11.32 4.35 8.09
N ARG A 155 -12.58 4.19 8.51
CA ARG A 155 -13.03 4.65 9.84
C ARG A 155 -12.24 3.98 10.97
N VAL A 156 -12.09 2.64 10.92
CA VAL A 156 -11.34 1.90 11.95
C VAL A 156 -9.85 2.26 11.92
N ALA A 157 -9.27 2.48 10.73
CA ALA A 157 -7.89 2.95 10.62
C ALA A 157 -7.69 4.35 11.21
N ASN A 158 -8.63 5.27 10.98
CA ASN A 158 -8.64 6.60 11.61
C ASN A 158 -8.74 6.51 13.14
N ASP A 159 -9.63 5.64 13.67
CA ASP A 159 -9.77 5.42 15.12
C ASP A 159 -8.46 4.88 15.71
N LEU A 160 -7.79 3.97 15.00
CA LEU A 160 -6.49 3.42 15.40
C LEU A 160 -5.38 4.49 15.42
N CYS A 161 -5.30 5.35 14.40
CA CYS A 161 -4.35 6.46 14.39
C CYS A 161 -4.59 7.42 15.57
N GLU A 162 -5.85 7.69 15.89
CA GLU A 162 -6.22 8.54 17.03
C GLU A 162 -5.83 7.89 18.37
N GLU A 163 -6.05 6.59 18.54
CA GLU A 163 -5.67 5.86 19.77
C GLU A 163 -4.16 5.72 19.92
N VAL A 164 -3.41 5.44 18.84
CA VAL A 164 -1.94 5.39 18.85
C VAL A 164 -1.34 6.77 19.12
N ASN A 165 -1.98 7.81 18.58
CA ASN A 165 -1.63 9.22 18.78
C ASN A 165 -0.12 9.51 18.57
N HIS A 166 0.44 9.06 17.46
CA HIS A 166 1.85 9.24 17.14
C HIS A 166 2.03 9.88 15.76
N HIS A 167 2.87 10.93 15.66
CA HIS A 167 3.07 11.70 14.43
C HIS A 167 3.65 10.88 13.27
N ASN A 168 4.35 9.77 13.56
CA ASN A 168 4.97 8.89 12.56
C ASN A 168 4.07 7.74 12.10
N VAL A 169 2.76 7.83 12.39
CA VAL A 169 1.76 6.85 11.96
C VAL A 169 0.77 7.54 11.04
N GLY A 170 0.46 6.88 9.93
CA GLY A 170 -0.49 7.35 8.93
C GLY A 170 -1.26 6.20 8.30
N ILE A 171 -1.89 6.48 7.16
CA ILE A 171 -2.79 5.56 6.46
C ILE A 171 -2.42 5.51 4.98
N ALA A 172 -2.35 4.28 4.44
CA ALA A 172 -2.38 4.00 3.02
C ALA A 172 -3.83 3.69 2.62
N LEU A 173 -4.42 4.56 1.81
CA LEU A 173 -5.77 4.38 1.29
C LEU A 173 -5.68 3.58 -0.02
N ASP A 174 -6.18 2.34 -0.04
CA ASP A 174 -6.35 1.55 -1.25
C ASP A 174 -7.82 1.53 -1.67
N VAL A 175 -8.11 1.99 -2.89
CA VAL A 175 -9.48 1.99 -3.42
C VAL A 175 -10.13 0.62 -3.41
N TYR A 176 -9.33 -0.45 -3.67
CA TYR A 176 -9.80 -1.83 -3.64
C TYR A 176 -10.44 -2.23 -2.30
N HIS A 177 -9.97 -1.61 -1.24
CA HIS A 177 -10.36 -1.97 0.11
C HIS A 177 -11.44 -1.08 0.71
N VAL A 178 -11.60 0.16 0.23
CA VAL A 178 -12.50 1.16 0.87
C VAL A 178 -13.64 1.66 -0.03
N TRP A 179 -13.68 1.31 -1.33
CA TRP A 179 -14.67 1.82 -2.29
C TRP A 179 -16.14 1.66 -1.86
N TRP A 180 -16.43 0.67 -1.03
CA TRP A 180 -17.76 0.29 -0.55
C TRP A 180 -18.23 1.10 0.66
N GLU A 181 -17.37 1.90 1.31
CA GLU A 181 -17.71 2.63 2.53
C GLU A 181 -18.66 3.81 2.21
N LEU A 182 -19.86 3.81 2.84
CA LEU A 182 -20.87 4.84 2.59
C LEU A 182 -20.46 6.25 3.09
N ASP A 183 -19.60 6.33 4.09
CA ASP A 183 -19.08 7.58 4.67
C ASP A 183 -17.64 7.89 4.26
N LEU A 184 -17.17 7.30 3.13
CA LEU A 184 -15.78 7.39 2.66
C LEU A 184 -15.27 8.84 2.60
N ALA A 185 -16.03 9.76 1.98
CA ALA A 185 -15.66 11.18 1.89
C ALA A 185 -15.39 11.80 3.26
N LYS A 186 -16.25 11.52 4.25
CA LYS A 186 -16.08 12.00 5.63
C LYS A 186 -14.82 11.43 6.29
N GLN A 187 -14.53 10.14 6.03
CA GLN A 187 -13.36 9.49 6.61
C GLN A 187 -12.05 9.95 5.94
N ILE A 188 -12.04 10.24 4.64
CA ILE A 188 -10.92 10.88 3.93
C ILE A 188 -10.66 12.28 4.50
N GLN A 189 -11.69 13.10 4.69
CA GLN A 189 -11.55 14.42 5.30
C GLN A 189 -10.99 14.35 6.73
N ARG A 190 -11.45 13.38 7.56
CA ARG A 190 -10.92 13.14 8.90
C ARG A 190 -9.43 12.76 8.85
N CYS A 191 -9.09 11.84 7.96
CA CYS A 191 -7.72 11.36 7.74
C CYS A 191 -6.78 12.52 7.38
N ALA A 192 -7.12 13.29 6.35
CA ALA A 192 -6.32 14.41 5.87
C ALA A 192 -6.21 15.55 6.91
N LYS A 193 -7.32 15.90 7.59
CA LYS A 193 -7.33 16.94 8.63
C LYS A 193 -6.34 16.65 9.77
N ASN A 194 -6.13 15.39 10.09
CA ASN A 194 -5.23 14.97 11.15
C ASN A 194 -3.80 14.63 10.63
N GLY A 195 -3.53 14.81 9.34
CA GLY A 195 -2.23 14.53 8.74
C GLY A 195 -1.87 13.06 8.69
N TRP A 196 -2.88 12.19 8.55
CA TRP A 196 -2.68 10.73 8.47
C TRP A 196 -2.76 10.17 7.04
N LEU A 197 -3.20 10.98 6.04
CA LEU A 197 -3.36 10.53 4.66
C LEU A 197 -2.03 10.62 3.92
N ASP A 198 -1.34 9.48 3.73
CA ASP A 198 0.03 9.45 3.22
C ASP A 198 0.20 8.72 1.88
N ALA A 199 -0.63 7.72 1.57
CA ALA A 199 -0.56 6.96 0.34
C ALA A 199 -1.94 6.76 -0.28
N TYR A 200 -1.96 6.61 -1.62
CA TYR A 200 -3.18 6.42 -2.40
C TYR A 200 -2.97 5.34 -3.45
N HIS A 201 -3.40 4.10 -3.12
CA HIS A 201 -3.30 2.97 -4.02
C HIS A 201 -4.52 2.88 -4.93
N ILE A 202 -4.29 2.60 -6.21
CA ILE A 202 -5.32 2.55 -7.25
C ILE A 202 -5.30 1.24 -8.02
N CYS A 203 -6.48 0.68 -8.23
CA CYS A 203 -6.81 -0.42 -9.12
C CYS A 203 -8.33 -0.42 -9.29
N ASP A 204 -8.96 -1.53 -9.66
CA ASP A 204 -10.42 -1.64 -9.64
C ASP A 204 -10.90 -2.94 -9.00
N PHE A 205 -12.11 -2.92 -8.45
CA PHE A 205 -12.77 -4.07 -7.87
C PHE A 205 -13.76 -4.67 -8.87
N LYS A 206 -13.43 -5.84 -9.44
CA LYS A 206 -14.30 -6.53 -10.38
C LYS A 206 -15.41 -7.27 -9.64
N PRO A 207 -16.70 -7.06 -9.98
CA PRO A 207 -17.80 -7.77 -9.32
C PRO A 207 -17.81 -9.27 -9.62
N ASP A 208 -17.23 -9.69 -10.74
CA ASP A 208 -17.15 -11.08 -11.22
C ASP A 208 -15.77 -11.70 -11.05
N GLN A 209 -14.95 -11.17 -10.15
CA GLN A 209 -13.60 -11.68 -9.93
C GLN A 209 -13.59 -13.16 -9.54
N SER A 210 -12.68 -13.91 -10.15
CA SER A 210 -12.49 -15.34 -9.89
C SER A 210 -11.78 -15.65 -8.58
N HIS A 211 -11.02 -14.67 -8.07
CA HIS A 211 -10.26 -14.79 -6.82
C HIS A 211 -10.12 -13.42 -6.15
N LEU A 212 -10.61 -13.30 -4.92
CA LEU A 212 -10.64 -12.03 -4.16
C LEU A 212 -9.28 -11.32 -4.04
N LEU A 213 -8.18 -12.04 -3.98
CA LEU A 213 -6.86 -11.44 -3.86
C LEU A 213 -6.14 -11.27 -5.20
N LEU A 214 -6.31 -12.23 -6.13
CA LEU A 214 -5.45 -12.39 -7.30
C LEU A 214 -6.19 -12.12 -8.62
N ASP A 215 -7.25 -11.34 -8.58
CA ASP A 215 -8.02 -10.96 -9.77
C ASP A 215 -8.53 -9.52 -9.66
N ARG A 216 -7.65 -8.61 -9.22
CA ARG A 216 -7.95 -7.17 -9.25
C ARG A 216 -8.05 -6.68 -10.69
N GLY A 217 -8.93 -5.72 -10.94
CA GLY A 217 -9.09 -5.06 -12.24
C GLY A 217 -8.07 -3.95 -12.47
N ILE A 218 -7.74 -3.72 -13.74
CA ILE A 218 -7.14 -2.45 -14.17
C ILE A 218 -8.20 -1.34 -13.99
N MET A 219 -7.77 -0.10 -13.78
CA MET A 219 -8.66 1.04 -13.57
C MET A 219 -9.72 1.14 -14.68
N GLY A 220 -11.00 1.12 -14.30
CA GLY A 220 -12.16 1.14 -15.20
C GLY A 220 -12.70 -0.23 -15.64
N GLU A 221 -12.11 -1.34 -15.16
CA GLU A 221 -12.64 -2.70 -15.39
C GLU A 221 -13.66 -3.14 -14.31
N GLY A 222 -13.84 -2.37 -13.25
CA GLY A 222 -14.65 -2.77 -12.11
C GLY A 222 -15.76 -1.81 -11.76
N CYS A 223 -16.11 -1.75 -10.48
CA CYS A 223 -17.23 -0.98 -9.96
C CYS A 223 -16.83 0.16 -9.00
N CYS A 224 -15.54 0.41 -8.81
CA CYS A 224 -15.09 1.53 -7.98
C CYS A 224 -15.40 2.87 -8.65
N ASP A 225 -15.95 3.81 -7.89
CA ASP A 225 -16.08 5.21 -8.35
C ASP A 225 -14.72 5.91 -8.27
N LEU A 226 -13.80 5.51 -9.15
CA LEU A 226 -12.42 6.00 -9.15
C LEU A 226 -12.33 7.52 -9.28
N LEU A 227 -13.18 8.13 -10.11
CA LEU A 227 -13.20 9.58 -10.31
C LEU A 227 -13.77 10.32 -9.10
N GLY A 228 -14.81 9.77 -8.48
CA GLY A 228 -15.37 10.32 -7.25
C GLY A 228 -14.36 10.27 -6.11
N ILE A 229 -13.66 9.13 -5.94
CA ILE A 229 -12.63 8.98 -4.90
C ILE A 229 -11.45 9.92 -5.18
N ASP A 230 -10.97 10.00 -6.41
CA ASP A 230 -9.90 10.94 -6.80
C ASP A 230 -10.32 12.42 -6.56
N GLY A 231 -11.58 12.74 -6.81
CA GLY A 231 -12.17 14.03 -6.47
C GLY A 231 -12.08 14.32 -4.96
N MET A 232 -12.46 13.35 -4.11
CA MET A 232 -12.34 13.46 -2.64
C MET A 232 -10.89 13.66 -2.20
N MET A 233 -9.93 12.94 -2.81
CA MET A 233 -8.50 13.09 -2.52
C MET A 233 -7.99 14.49 -2.88
N ARG A 234 -8.40 15.03 -4.04
CA ARG A 234 -8.07 16.40 -4.46
C ARG A 234 -8.70 17.47 -3.56
N GLU A 235 -9.96 17.29 -3.17
CA GLU A 235 -10.67 18.23 -2.27
C GLU A 235 -9.95 18.41 -0.91
N VAL A 236 -9.29 17.36 -0.41
CA VAL A 236 -8.52 17.43 0.84
C VAL A 236 -7.06 17.85 0.63
N GLY A 237 -6.66 18.14 -0.62
CA GLY A 237 -5.30 18.62 -0.93
C GLY A 237 -4.24 17.51 -0.93
N PHE A 238 -4.60 16.27 -1.25
CA PHE A 238 -3.61 15.19 -1.39
C PHE A 238 -2.74 15.45 -2.62
N GLU A 239 -1.41 15.53 -2.41
CA GLU A 239 -0.40 15.80 -3.44
C GLU A 239 0.56 14.62 -3.65
N GLY A 240 0.24 13.45 -3.08
CA GLY A 240 1.04 12.22 -3.23
C GLY A 240 0.85 11.55 -4.59
N PHE A 241 1.53 10.43 -4.76
CA PHE A 241 1.39 9.60 -5.96
C PHE A 241 0.06 8.87 -5.99
N ARG A 242 -0.45 8.61 -7.20
CA ARG A 242 -1.36 7.51 -7.46
C ARG A 242 -0.52 6.26 -7.65
N GLU A 243 -0.65 5.30 -6.74
CA GLU A 243 0.17 4.10 -6.70
C GLU A 243 -0.62 2.92 -7.26
N VAL A 244 -0.26 2.44 -8.45
CA VAL A 244 -0.94 1.27 -9.05
C VAL A 244 -0.56 0.00 -8.30
N GLU A 245 -1.58 -0.68 -7.75
CA GLU A 245 -1.41 -1.95 -7.06
C GLU A 245 -2.41 -3.00 -7.57
N ILE A 246 -2.01 -3.78 -8.58
CA ILE A 246 -2.86 -4.77 -9.23
C ILE A 246 -2.29 -6.17 -9.04
N PHE A 247 -3.03 -7.01 -8.30
CA PHE A 247 -2.73 -8.43 -8.19
C PHE A 247 -3.62 -9.21 -9.14
N SER A 248 -3.06 -9.77 -10.20
CA SER A 248 -3.82 -10.50 -11.20
C SER A 248 -3.05 -11.69 -11.75
N SER A 249 -3.49 -12.91 -11.39
CA SER A 249 -2.91 -14.15 -11.94
C SER A 249 -2.96 -14.17 -13.47
N LYS A 250 -4.02 -13.62 -14.07
CA LYS A 250 -4.17 -13.49 -15.52
C LYS A 250 -3.04 -12.64 -16.12
N TRP A 251 -2.81 -11.45 -15.57
CA TRP A 251 -1.81 -10.52 -16.08
C TRP A 251 -0.38 -10.96 -15.79
N TRP A 252 -0.15 -11.70 -14.71
CA TRP A 252 1.18 -12.28 -14.44
C TRP A 252 1.58 -13.39 -15.40
N GLU A 253 0.64 -13.96 -16.17
CA GLU A 253 0.92 -14.93 -17.25
C GLU A 253 1.19 -14.24 -18.61
N CYS A 254 0.96 -12.93 -18.73
CA CYS A 254 1.19 -12.13 -19.94
C CYS A 254 2.58 -11.52 -19.96
N ASP A 255 2.95 -10.89 -21.09
CA ASP A 255 4.10 -10.00 -21.16
C ASP A 255 3.88 -8.80 -20.23
N GLN A 256 4.83 -8.56 -19.32
CA GLN A 256 4.67 -7.51 -18.30
C GLN A 256 4.85 -6.11 -18.88
N GLY A 257 5.54 -5.97 -20.02
CA GLY A 257 5.60 -4.72 -20.76
C GLY A 257 4.27 -4.35 -21.36
N GLU A 258 3.59 -5.31 -22.01
CA GLU A 258 2.23 -5.13 -22.53
C GLU A 258 1.25 -4.84 -21.39
N PHE A 259 1.34 -5.56 -20.27
CA PHE A 259 0.49 -5.29 -19.11
C PHE A 259 0.66 -3.87 -18.58
N LEU A 260 1.89 -3.39 -18.48
CA LEU A 260 2.17 -2.03 -18.03
C LEU A 260 1.65 -0.98 -19.02
N ASP A 261 1.71 -1.25 -20.33
CA ASP A 261 1.15 -0.38 -21.36
C ASP A 261 -0.39 -0.30 -21.27
N GLU A 262 -1.06 -1.42 -20.98
CA GLU A 262 -2.51 -1.43 -20.72
C GLU A 262 -2.88 -0.66 -19.44
N ILE A 263 -2.08 -0.77 -18.37
CA ILE A 263 -2.25 0.03 -17.15
C ILE A 263 -2.17 1.52 -17.47
N LEU A 264 -1.17 1.96 -18.24
CA LEU A 264 -1.00 3.36 -18.60
C LEU A 264 -2.12 3.87 -19.52
N TYR A 265 -2.58 3.05 -20.46
CA TYR A 265 -3.73 3.38 -21.29
C TYR A 265 -5.01 3.57 -20.45
N ALA A 266 -5.25 2.67 -19.49
CA ALA A 266 -6.39 2.76 -18.60
C ALA A 266 -6.29 3.98 -17.65
N TYR A 267 -5.09 4.26 -17.13
CA TYR A 267 -4.83 5.44 -16.32
C TYR A 267 -5.15 6.73 -17.07
N ASP A 268 -4.68 6.87 -18.32
CA ASP A 268 -4.98 8.03 -19.15
C ASP A 268 -6.49 8.18 -19.38
N LYS A 269 -7.16 7.08 -19.68
CA LYS A 269 -8.60 7.07 -19.94
C LYS A 269 -9.43 7.47 -18.73
N VAL A 270 -9.01 7.07 -17.53
CA VAL A 270 -9.75 7.36 -16.28
C VAL A 270 -9.37 8.72 -15.72
N TYR A 271 -8.09 9.08 -15.64
CA TYR A 271 -7.62 10.22 -14.86
C TYR A 271 -7.14 11.43 -15.67
N GLN A 272 -6.81 11.27 -16.95
CA GLN A 272 -6.31 12.39 -17.78
C GLN A 272 -7.34 13.01 -18.74
N LEU A 273 -8.57 12.50 -18.76
CA LEU A 273 -9.67 13.12 -19.51
C LEU A 273 -10.38 14.24 -18.72
N LEU A 274 -9.85 14.62 -17.58
CA LEU A 274 -10.26 15.72 -16.73
C LEU A 274 -9.29 16.90 -16.86
#